data_ca31381b6f7c675831952b390cf9cac6
#
_entry.id   ca31381b6f7c675831952b390cf9cac6
#
_cell.length_a   1.000
_cell.length_b   1.000
_cell.length_c   1.000
_cell.angle_alpha   90.00
_cell.angle_beta   90.00
_cell.angle_gamma   90.00
#
_symmetry.space_group_name_H-M   'P 1'
#
loop_
_entity.id
_entity.type
_entity.pdbx_description
1 polymer ?
#
loop_
_entity_poly.entity_id
_entity_poly.type
_entity_poly.pdbx_seq_one_letter_code
_entity_poly.pdbx_strand_id
1 'polypeptide(L)'
;MAPLSATGSLSNMWSNPTAMPSFDDLRLETSRLILRPPRVEDLDAWSEMMLDEPTARFIGGVMPRALCWRALMTMIGAWHAAGFAMFSVIEKKSGRWIGRLGPWQPEGWPGPEIGWAIARDCWGKGYAVEGAIVATDWSFDTLGWSSVIHSINPANVPSQRVARKLGSRNLGPGKLPPPFANDLVDLWGQSRDEWRERRGQLPIEQ
;
A
#
# COMPACT_ATOMS: atom_id res chain seq x y z
N MET A 1 -31.70 11.88 7.33
CA MET A 1 -30.32 11.78 6.77
C MET A 1 -29.46 12.73 7.57
N ALA A 2 -28.65 12.23 8.48
CA ALA A 2 -27.71 13.02 9.28
C ALA A 2 -26.29 12.81 8.71
N PRO A 3 -25.45 13.85 8.60
CA PRO A 3 -24.08 13.69 8.12
C PRO A 3 -23.22 13.08 9.23
N LEU A 4 -22.48 12.04 8.90
CA LEU A 4 -21.45 11.44 9.74
C LEU A 4 -20.27 12.40 9.83
N SER A 5 -20.13 13.10 10.94
CA SER A 5 -18.94 13.88 11.28
C SER A 5 -17.89 12.97 11.92
N ALA A 6 -16.96 12.51 11.13
CA ALA A 6 -15.73 11.86 11.62
C ALA A 6 -14.61 12.90 11.70
N THR A 7 -14.65 13.78 12.71
CA THR A 7 -13.52 14.62 13.09
C THR A 7 -12.76 13.95 14.23
N GLY A 8 -12.00 12.91 13.92
CA GLY A 8 -10.92 12.43 14.78
C GLY A 8 -9.73 13.40 14.59
N SER A 9 -9.56 14.31 15.55
CA SER A 9 -8.50 15.31 15.52
C SER A 9 -7.11 14.67 15.56
N LEU A 10 -6.32 14.84 14.50
CA LEU A 10 -4.89 14.53 14.44
C LEU A 10 -4.04 15.43 15.35
N SER A 11 -4.67 16.38 16.07
CA SER A 11 -3.99 17.39 16.90
C SER A 11 -3.29 16.86 18.14
N ASN A 12 -3.51 15.61 18.55
CA ASN A 12 -2.91 15.05 19.77
C ASN A 12 -1.61 14.27 19.56
N MET A 13 -1.15 14.09 18.31
CA MET A 13 0.10 13.36 18.03
C MET A 13 1.37 14.23 18.14
N TRP A 14 1.24 15.55 18.25
CA TRP A 14 2.38 16.49 18.25
C TRP A 14 2.85 16.97 19.63
N SER A 15 2.27 16.45 20.70
CA SER A 15 2.44 17.04 22.06
C SER A 15 3.63 16.49 22.84
N ASN A 16 4.44 15.58 22.31
CA ASN A 16 5.62 15.10 23.05
C ASN A 16 6.79 14.75 22.10
N PRO A 17 7.92 15.48 22.11
CA PRO A 17 9.07 15.18 21.27
C PRO A 17 9.96 14.06 21.81
N THR A 18 9.41 13.16 22.62
CA THR A 18 10.14 11.99 23.09
C THR A 18 10.25 10.96 21.96
N ALA A 19 11.48 10.75 21.50
CA ALA A 19 11.97 9.72 20.59
C ALA A 19 10.94 9.23 19.56
N MET A 20 11.08 9.69 18.32
CA MET A 20 10.32 9.12 17.19
C MET A 20 10.37 7.59 17.28
N PRO A 21 9.23 6.88 17.19
CA PRO A 21 9.26 5.43 17.24
C PRO A 21 10.17 4.89 16.14
N SER A 22 11.15 4.06 16.50
CA SER A 22 11.94 3.35 15.51
C SER A 22 11.10 2.24 14.92
N PHE A 23 10.97 2.24 13.59
CA PHE A 23 10.34 1.16 12.85
C PHE A 23 11.35 0.18 12.26
N ASP A 24 12.62 0.25 12.69
CA ASP A 24 13.72 -0.54 12.13
C ASP A 24 13.50 -2.05 12.29
N ASP A 25 12.83 -2.45 13.37
CA ASP A 25 12.52 -3.85 13.67
C ASP A 25 11.15 -4.30 13.20
N LEU A 26 10.31 -3.36 12.70
CA LEU A 26 8.99 -3.73 12.20
C LEU A 26 9.10 -4.62 10.97
N ARG A 27 8.55 -5.82 11.07
CA ARG A 27 8.47 -6.80 9.99
C ARG A 27 7.11 -7.49 10.04
N LEU A 28 6.45 -7.55 8.89
CA LEU A 28 5.34 -8.45 8.69
C LEU A 28 5.84 -9.60 7.81
N GLU A 29 5.60 -10.81 8.22
CA GLU A 29 6.12 -11.98 7.53
C GLU A 29 5.00 -12.88 7.04
N THR A 30 5.22 -13.45 5.87
CA THR A 30 4.42 -14.53 5.29
C THR A 30 5.31 -15.73 5.04
N SER A 31 4.79 -16.79 4.42
CA SER A 31 5.61 -17.93 4.01
C SER A 31 6.74 -17.54 3.05
N ARG A 32 6.51 -16.56 2.16
CA ARG A 32 7.44 -16.20 1.07
C ARG A 32 7.98 -14.78 1.13
N LEU A 33 7.38 -13.90 1.94
CA LEU A 33 7.68 -12.47 1.93
C LEU A 33 8.07 -11.95 3.32
N ILE A 34 8.90 -10.91 3.32
CA ILE A 34 9.10 -10.00 4.44
C ILE A 34 8.67 -8.61 3.96
N LEU A 35 7.75 -8.00 4.70
CA LEU A 35 7.35 -6.61 4.51
C LEU A 35 8.00 -5.79 5.62
N ARG A 36 8.80 -4.81 5.27
CA ARG A 36 9.46 -3.89 6.21
C ARG A 36 9.33 -2.44 5.75
N PRO A 37 9.46 -1.46 6.63
CA PRO A 37 9.61 -0.07 6.21
C PRO A 37 10.69 0.08 5.14
N PRO A 38 10.50 0.98 4.16
CA PRO A 38 11.48 1.20 3.10
C PRO A 38 12.77 1.81 3.67
N ARG A 39 13.90 1.52 3.02
CA ARG A 39 15.23 2.00 3.36
C ARG A 39 15.88 2.63 2.14
N VAL A 40 16.91 3.44 2.36
CA VAL A 40 17.64 4.10 1.27
C VAL A 40 18.25 3.10 0.29
N GLU A 41 18.66 1.94 0.79
CA GLU A 41 19.23 0.84 -0.01
C GLU A 41 18.23 0.24 -1.02
N ASP A 42 16.93 0.46 -0.85
CA ASP A 42 15.90 -0.01 -1.77
C ASP A 42 15.85 0.80 -3.07
N LEU A 43 16.54 1.95 -3.13
CA LEU A 43 16.45 2.90 -4.25
C LEU A 43 16.83 2.29 -5.60
N ASP A 44 17.85 1.43 -5.65
CA ASP A 44 18.32 0.85 -6.90
C ASP A 44 17.24 -0.06 -7.50
N ALA A 45 16.74 -1.00 -6.72
CA ALA A 45 15.68 -1.93 -7.15
C ALA A 45 14.35 -1.21 -7.43
N TRP A 46 14.01 -0.19 -6.62
CA TRP A 46 12.84 0.65 -6.87
C TRP A 46 12.96 1.38 -8.22
N SER A 47 14.13 1.98 -8.49
CA SER A 47 14.35 2.72 -9.74
C SER A 47 14.31 1.80 -10.94
N GLU A 48 14.89 0.60 -10.84
CA GLU A 48 14.83 -0.41 -11.90
C GLU A 48 13.37 -0.82 -12.18
N MET A 49 12.57 -1.09 -11.15
CA MET A 49 11.15 -1.38 -11.30
C MET A 49 10.38 -0.25 -11.99
N MET A 50 10.68 1.01 -11.68
CA MET A 50 9.98 2.17 -12.23
C MET A 50 10.45 2.57 -13.64
N LEU A 51 11.55 1.99 -14.14
CA LEU A 51 11.98 2.11 -15.54
C LEU A 51 11.27 1.09 -16.46
N ASP A 52 10.70 0.02 -15.90
CA ASP A 52 9.90 -0.95 -16.66
C ASP A 52 8.51 -0.36 -16.94
N GLU A 53 8.26 0.07 -18.18
CA GLU A 53 7.01 0.74 -18.59
C GLU A 53 5.76 -0.05 -18.22
N PRO A 54 5.67 -1.38 -18.48
CA PRO A 54 4.50 -2.16 -18.09
C PRO A 54 4.20 -2.11 -16.59
N THR A 55 5.23 -2.08 -15.75
CA THR A 55 5.08 -1.97 -14.29
C THR A 55 4.69 -0.57 -13.87
N ALA A 56 5.35 0.44 -14.43
CA ALA A 56 5.14 1.84 -14.06
C ALA A 56 3.82 2.42 -14.57
N ARG A 57 3.26 1.88 -15.64
CA ARG A 57 2.15 2.41 -16.42
C ARG A 57 0.96 2.94 -15.60
N PHE A 58 0.58 2.25 -14.53
CA PHE A 58 -0.59 2.59 -13.71
C PHE A 58 -0.23 3.10 -12.32
N ILE A 59 1.04 3.41 -12.08
CA ILE A 59 1.54 3.88 -10.77
C ILE A 59 2.39 5.14 -10.87
N GLY A 60 2.03 6.01 -11.83
CA GLY A 60 2.69 7.30 -12.06
C GLY A 60 3.56 7.35 -13.31
N GLY A 61 3.63 6.27 -14.11
CA GLY A 61 4.44 6.18 -15.30
C GLY A 61 5.93 5.94 -15.03
N VAL A 62 6.72 5.84 -16.11
CA VAL A 62 8.17 5.67 -16.02
C VAL A 62 8.81 6.85 -15.29
N MET A 63 9.61 6.55 -14.27
CA MET A 63 10.26 7.57 -13.44
C MET A 63 11.79 7.45 -13.50
N PRO A 64 12.50 8.56 -13.78
CA PRO A 64 13.94 8.59 -13.62
C PRO A 64 14.32 8.47 -12.13
N ARG A 65 15.52 7.97 -11.87
CA ARG A 65 16.05 7.70 -10.52
C ARG A 65 15.84 8.87 -9.53
N ALA A 66 16.02 10.11 -9.99
CA ALA A 66 15.84 11.29 -9.12
C ALA A 66 14.40 11.45 -8.61
N LEU A 67 13.38 11.05 -9.39
CA LEU A 67 11.98 11.03 -8.95
C LEU A 67 11.70 9.81 -8.07
N CYS A 68 12.30 8.66 -8.35
CA CYS A 68 12.23 7.48 -7.48
C CYS A 68 12.80 7.77 -6.09
N TRP A 69 13.93 8.51 -6.03
CA TRP A 69 14.52 8.96 -4.77
C TRP A 69 13.53 9.81 -3.97
N ARG A 70 12.86 10.80 -4.61
CA ARG A 70 11.86 11.63 -3.93
C ARG A 70 10.67 10.79 -3.42
N ALA A 71 10.18 9.87 -4.24
CA ALA A 71 9.10 8.97 -3.84
C ALA A 71 9.49 8.08 -2.66
N LEU A 72 10.71 7.54 -2.68
CA LEU A 72 11.25 6.74 -1.56
C LEU A 72 11.38 7.57 -0.29
N MET A 73 11.94 8.80 -0.38
CA MET A 73 12.05 9.71 0.77
C MET A 73 10.67 10.09 1.33
N THR A 74 9.67 10.26 0.46
CA THR A 74 8.28 10.49 0.91
C THR A 74 7.77 9.30 1.73
N MET A 75 8.01 8.07 1.29
CA MET A 75 7.59 6.88 2.04
C MET A 75 8.33 6.75 3.39
N ILE A 76 9.65 6.96 3.39
CA ILE A 76 10.44 6.95 4.62
C ILE A 76 9.97 8.06 5.58
N GLY A 77 9.77 9.28 5.05
CA GLY A 77 9.25 10.40 5.84
C GLY A 77 7.86 10.15 6.41
N ALA A 78 6.96 9.53 5.64
CA ALA A 78 5.62 9.19 6.10
C ALA A 78 5.64 8.16 7.23
N TRP A 79 6.53 7.16 7.19
CA TRP A 79 6.74 6.24 8.30
C TRP A 79 7.10 6.98 9.59
N HIS A 80 7.99 7.97 9.52
CA HIS A 80 8.38 8.75 10.70
C HIS A 80 7.30 9.75 11.15
N ALA A 81 6.60 10.37 10.20
CA ALA A 81 5.64 11.44 10.50
C ALA A 81 4.25 10.91 10.87
N ALA A 82 3.76 9.87 10.19
CA ALA A 82 2.40 9.34 10.33
C ALA A 82 2.36 7.95 10.98
N GLY A 83 3.50 7.29 11.17
CA GLY A 83 3.56 5.94 11.73
C GLY A 83 3.24 4.82 10.73
N PHE A 84 2.99 5.16 9.47
CA PHE A 84 2.74 4.18 8.40
C PHE A 84 3.02 4.75 7.01
N ALA A 85 3.39 3.88 6.11
CA ALA A 85 3.40 4.05 4.65
C ALA A 85 3.49 2.65 4.03
N MET A 86 3.56 2.57 2.69
CA MET A 86 3.81 1.29 2.04
C MET A 86 5.12 0.66 2.55
N PHE A 87 5.10 -0.65 2.69
CA PHE A 87 6.27 -1.46 3.00
C PHE A 87 7.08 -1.74 1.73
N SER A 88 8.38 -1.91 1.87
CA SER A 88 9.21 -2.64 0.93
C SER A 88 8.93 -4.14 1.06
N VAL A 89 8.81 -4.82 -0.07
CA VAL A 89 8.54 -6.26 -0.15
C VAL A 89 9.81 -7.00 -0.52
N ILE A 90 10.25 -7.88 0.35
CA ILE A 90 11.44 -8.71 0.17
C ILE A 90 11.01 -10.17 -0.04
N GLU A 91 11.45 -10.78 -1.13
CA GLU A 91 11.26 -12.22 -1.35
C GLU A 91 12.23 -13.02 -0.48
N LYS A 92 11.74 -13.86 0.43
CA LYS A 92 12.58 -14.62 1.37
C LYS A 92 13.59 -15.53 0.68
N LYS A 93 13.18 -16.17 -0.44
CA LYS A 93 14.02 -17.13 -1.16
C LYS A 93 15.29 -16.50 -1.73
N SER A 94 15.19 -15.29 -2.25
CA SER A 94 16.31 -14.61 -2.94
C SER A 94 16.94 -13.48 -2.14
N GLY A 95 16.25 -13.00 -1.08
CA GLY A 95 16.60 -11.78 -0.37
C GLY A 95 16.39 -10.49 -1.19
N ARG A 96 15.83 -10.59 -2.41
CA ARG A 96 15.61 -9.44 -3.29
C ARG A 96 14.44 -8.58 -2.83
N TRP A 97 14.58 -7.28 -2.97
CA TRP A 97 13.47 -6.36 -3.04
C TRP A 97 12.69 -6.62 -4.34
N ILE A 98 11.38 -6.85 -4.24
CA ILE A 98 10.51 -7.20 -5.37
C ILE A 98 9.35 -6.24 -5.55
N GLY A 99 9.25 -5.19 -4.72
CA GLY A 99 8.16 -4.25 -4.85
C GLY A 99 7.87 -3.49 -3.56
N ARG A 100 6.77 -2.76 -3.60
CA ARG A 100 6.20 -2.06 -2.45
C ARG A 100 4.72 -2.34 -2.36
N LEU A 101 4.19 -2.46 -1.16
CA LEU A 101 2.75 -2.59 -0.93
C LEU A 101 2.39 -2.22 0.52
N GLY A 102 1.11 -1.97 0.76
CA GLY A 102 0.60 -1.71 2.10
C GLY A 102 -0.15 -0.40 2.23
N PRO A 103 -0.25 0.12 3.46
CA PRO A 103 -1.07 1.28 3.78
C PRO A 103 -0.54 2.56 3.15
N TRP A 104 -1.46 3.38 2.64
CA TRP A 104 -1.17 4.68 2.08
C TRP A 104 -2.36 5.62 2.24
N GLN A 105 -2.16 6.78 2.83
CA GLN A 105 -3.21 7.78 2.99
C GLN A 105 -2.59 9.18 3.16
N PRO A 106 -2.04 9.77 2.09
CA PRO A 106 -1.58 11.15 2.16
C PRO A 106 -2.76 12.12 2.24
N GLU A 107 -2.47 13.37 2.52
CA GLU A 107 -3.46 14.44 2.58
C GLU A 107 -4.29 14.51 1.28
N GLY A 108 -5.61 14.59 1.42
CA GLY A 108 -6.55 14.64 0.29
C GLY A 108 -6.82 13.29 -0.39
N TRP A 109 -6.25 12.18 0.09
CA TRP A 109 -6.54 10.85 -0.46
C TRP A 109 -7.99 10.45 -0.17
N PRO A 110 -8.69 9.74 -1.09
CA PRO A 110 -10.12 9.44 -0.94
C PRO A 110 -10.47 8.49 0.22
N GLY A 111 -9.48 7.87 0.82
CA GLY A 111 -9.65 6.97 1.97
C GLY A 111 -8.37 6.20 2.31
N PRO A 112 -8.40 5.40 3.38
CA PRO A 112 -7.26 4.56 3.77
C PRO A 112 -7.04 3.47 2.72
N GLU A 113 -5.93 3.56 2.00
CA GLU A 113 -5.63 2.66 0.87
C GLU A 113 -4.66 1.54 1.26
N ILE A 114 -4.92 0.34 0.77
CA ILE A 114 -3.90 -0.70 0.61
C ILE A 114 -3.54 -0.76 -0.86
N GLY A 115 -2.35 -0.25 -1.20
CA GLY A 115 -1.80 -0.25 -2.55
C GLY A 115 -0.74 -1.33 -2.76
N TRP A 116 -0.42 -1.66 -4.01
CA TRP A 116 0.63 -2.61 -4.37
C TRP A 116 1.29 -2.27 -5.70
N ALA A 117 2.59 -2.51 -5.77
CA ALA A 117 3.40 -2.49 -6.98
C ALA A 117 4.48 -3.56 -6.84
N ILE A 118 4.46 -4.56 -7.72
CA ILE A 118 5.39 -5.70 -7.72
C ILE A 118 6.16 -5.68 -9.04
N ALA A 119 7.46 -5.96 -8.97
CA ALA A 119 8.33 -6.04 -10.13
C ALA A 119 7.83 -7.11 -11.13
N ARG A 120 7.96 -6.82 -12.42
CA ARG A 120 7.34 -7.58 -13.50
C ARG A 120 7.72 -9.07 -13.51
N ASP A 121 8.97 -9.39 -13.25
CA ASP A 121 9.47 -10.78 -13.18
C ASP A 121 8.87 -11.58 -12.01
N CYS A 122 8.17 -10.91 -11.11
CA CYS A 122 7.46 -11.48 -9.96
C CYS A 122 5.94 -11.53 -10.14
N TRP A 123 5.41 -11.11 -11.30
CA TRP A 123 3.97 -11.18 -11.56
C TRP A 123 3.47 -12.62 -11.71
N GLY A 124 2.18 -12.82 -11.46
CA GLY A 124 1.54 -14.13 -11.58
C GLY A 124 1.85 -15.12 -10.45
N LYS A 125 2.79 -14.79 -9.56
CA LYS A 125 3.22 -15.66 -8.45
C LYS A 125 2.37 -15.52 -7.17
N GLY A 126 1.37 -14.63 -7.16
CA GLY A 126 0.50 -14.41 -6.00
C GLY A 126 1.03 -13.43 -4.95
N TYR A 127 2.24 -12.91 -5.08
CA TYR A 127 2.89 -12.05 -4.08
C TYR A 127 2.09 -10.81 -3.70
N ALA A 128 1.41 -10.15 -4.66
CA ALA A 128 0.58 -8.99 -4.35
C ALA A 128 -0.59 -9.36 -3.41
N VAL A 129 -1.25 -10.50 -3.63
CA VAL A 129 -2.34 -10.96 -2.76
C VAL A 129 -1.81 -11.34 -1.38
N GLU A 130 -0.74 -12.14 -1.33
CA GLU A 130 -0.12 -12.60 -0.08
C GLU A 130 0.32 -11.44 0.80
N GLY A 131 1.06 -10.48 0.24
CA GLY A 131 1.51 -9.32 0.98
C GLY A 131 0.37 -8.37 1.36
N ALA A 132 -0.62 -8.18 0.48
CA ALA A 132 -1.77 -7.32 0.78
C ALA A 132 -2.64 -7.90 1.90
N ILE A 133 -2.73 -9.22 2.04
CA ILE A 133 -3.45 -9.86 3.16
C ILE A 133 -2.84 -9.42 4.50
N VAL A 134 -1.55 -9.62 4.69
CA VAL A 134 -0.90 -9.32 5.97
C VAL A 134 -0.84 -7.80 6.23
N ALA A 135 -0.69 -6.98 5.18
CA ALA A 135 -0.74 -5.53 5.31
C ALA A 135 -2.14 -5.02 5.68
N THR A 136 -3.20 -5.66 5.18
CA THR A 136 -4.59 -5.33 5.52
C THR A 136 -4.89 -5.73 6.98
N ASP A 137 -4.49 -6.93 7.41
CA ASP A 137 -4.61 -7.37 8.80
C ASP A 137 -3.93 -6.35 9.73
N TRP A 138 -2.68 -6.01 9.44
CA TRP A 138 -1.91 -5.04 10.23
C TRP A 138 -2.58 -3.66 10.27
N SER A 139 -3.14 -3.20 9.14
CA SER A 139 -3.80 -1.89 9.07
C SER A 139 -5.09 -1.86 9.91
N PHE A 140 -5.86 -2.93 9.91
CA PHE A 140 -7.06 -3.02 10.74
C PHE A 140 -6.73 -3.17 12.23
N ASP A 141 -5.72 -3.96 12.57
CA ASP A 141 -5.41 -4.32 13.95
C ASP A 141 -4.50 -3.29 14.63
N THR A 142 -3.55 -2.70 13.89
CA THR A 142 -2.57 -1.75 14.44
C THR A 142 -2.95 -0.30 14.20
N LEU A 143 -3.38 0.07 12.96
CA LEU A 143 -3.78 1.44 12.67
C LEU A 143 -5.24 1.72 13.05
N GLY A 144 -6.02 0.69 13.38
CA GLY A 144 -7.41 0.83 13.78
C GLY A 144 -8.35 1.26 12.66
N TRP A 145 -7.96 1.07 11.40
CA TRP A 145 -8.80 1.43 10.26
C TRP A 145 -10.12 0.66 10.26
N SER A 146 -11.20 1.30 9.83
CA SER A 146 -12.54 0.69 9.74
C SER A 146 -12.87 0.17 8.34
N SER A 147 -12.12 0.60 7.34
CA SER A 147 -12.27 0.19 5.94
C SER A 147 -10.95 0.37 5.21
N VAL A 148 -10.83 -0.24 4.04
CA VAL A 148 -9.72 0.00 3.11
C VAL A 148 -10.26 0.20 1.70
N ILE A 149 -9.51 1.02 0.93
CA ILE A 149 -9.75 1.18 -0.50
C ILE A 149 -8.53 0.73 -1.31
N HIS A 150 -8.71 0.63 -2.62
CA HIS A 150 -7.67 0.45 -3.63
C HIS A 150 -8.03 1.34 -4.82
N SER A 151 -7.16 2.28 -5.17
CA SER A 151 -7.35 3.17 -6.32
C SER A 151 -6.81 2.48 -7.57
N ILE A 152 -7.67 2.01 -8.44
CA ILE A 152 -7.29 1.15 -9.58
C ILE A 152 -7.78 1.78 -10.89
N ASN A 153 -6.85 2.00 -11.83
CA ASN A 153 -7.23 2.41 -13.18
C ASN A 153 -8.13 1.34 -13.82
N PRO A 154 -9.27 1.71 -14.45
CA PRO A 154 -10.20 0.75 -15.07
C PRO A 154 -9.55 -0.16 -16.12
N ALA A 155 -8.43 0.25 -16.74
CA ALA A 155 -7.68 -0.57 -17.68
C ALA A 155 -6.71 -1.56 -16.98
N ASN A 156 -6.47 -1.41 -15.67
CA ASN A 156 -5.55 -2.27 -14.91
C ASN A 156 -6.25 -3.56 -14.43
N VAL A 157 -6.58 -4.44 -15.37
CA VAL A 157 -7.24 -5.72 -15.10
C VAL A 157 -6.47 -6.60 -14.09
N PRO A 158 -5.11 -6.69 -14.12
CA PRO A 158 -4.37 -7.43 -13.10
C PRO A 158 -4.65 -6.96 -11.67
N SER A 159 -4.61 -5.65 -11.41
CA SER A 159 -4.91 -5.09 -10.08
C SER A 159 -6.36 -5.32 -9.64
N GLN A 160 -7.32 -5.25 -10.57
CA GLN A 160 -8.71 -5.60 -10.26
C GLN A 160 -8.85 -7.07 -9.81
N ARG A 161 -8.05 -7.99 -10.40
CA ARG A 161 -8.05 -9.40 -9.97
C ARG A 161 -7.49 -9.55 -8.56
N VAL A 162 -6.47 -8.77 -8.21
CA VAL A 162 -5.96 -8.74 -6.82
C VAL A 162 -7.04 -8.24 -5.87
N ALA A 163 -7.67 -7.09 -6.15
CA ALA A 163 -8.74 -6.54 -5.32
C ALA A 163 -9.89 -7.54 -5.11
N ARG A 164 -10.35 -8.22 -6.19
CA ARG A 164 -11.39 -9.27 -6.06
C ARG A 164 -10.94 -10.46 -5.20
N LYS A 165 -9.69 -10.89 -5.33
CA LYS A 165 -9.16 -11.98 -4.49
C LYS A 165 -9.10 -11.58 -3.02
N LEU A 166 -8.84 -10.31 -2.72
CA LEU A 166 -8.91 -9.76 -1.37
C LEU A 166 -10.35 -9.59 -0.86
N GLY A 167 -11.35 -9.73 -1.73
CA GLY A 167 -12.75 -9.57 -1.40
C GLY A 167 -13.29 -8.16 -1.55
N SER A 168 -12.50 -7.24 -2.06
CA SER A 168 -12.96 -5.87 -2.33
C SER A 168 -13.90 -5.83 -3.53
N ARG A 169 -14.91 -4.97 -3.46
CA ARG A 169 -15.85 -4.69 -4.55
C ARG A 169 -15.54 -3.33 -5.19
N ASN A 170 -15.92 -3.16 -6.44
CA ASN A 170 -15.86 -1.86 -7.11
C ASN A 170 -16.93 -0.93 -6.51
N LEU A 171 -16.50 0.21 -6.01
CA LEU A 171 -17.34 1.25 -5.38
C LEU A 171 -17.68 2.39 -6.37
N GLY A 172 -17.12 2.35 -7.57
CA GLY A 172 -17.32 3.34 -8.62
C GLY A 172 -16.13 4.29 -8.81
N PRO A 173 -16.30 5.30 -9.68
CA PRO A 173 -15.25 6.27 -9.99
C PRO A 173 -14.80 7.06 -8.77
N GLY A 174 -13.49 7.30 -8.68
CA GLY A 174 -12.87 8.11 -7.64
C GLY A 174 -12.06 9.27 -8.20
N LYS A 175 -11.58 10.12 -7.30
CA LYS A 175 -10.64 11.20 -7.62
C LYS A 175 -9.46 11.14 -6.65
N LEU A 176 -8.26 11.30 -7.21
CA LEU A 176 -7.03 11.44 -6.43
C LEU A 176 -6.62 12.92 -6.35
N PRO A 177 -5.87 13.32 -5.32
CA PRO A 177 -5.31 14.67 -5.26
C PRO A 177 -4.16 14.84 -6.27
N PRO A 178 -3.72 16.08 -6.55
CA PRO A 178 -2.50 16.28 -7.32
C PRO A 178 -1.31 15.52 -6.73
N PRO A 179 -0.40 15.00 -7.56
CA PRO A 179 -0.32 15.18 -9.02
C PRO A 179 -1.20 14.21 -9.84
N PHE A 180 -2.00 13.35 -9.20
CA PHE A 180 -2.79 12.29 -9.83
C PHE A 180 -4.24 12.72 -10.15
N ALA A 181 -4.56 14.01 -10.07
CA ALA A 181 -5.93 14.53 -10.19
C ALA A 181 -6.61 14.25 -11.55
N ASN A 182 -5.82 13.97 -12.58
CA ASN A 182 -6.29 13.64 -13.93
C ASN A 182 -6.30 12.12 -14.20
N ASP A 183 -5.87 11.30 -13.26
CA ASP A 183 -5.84 9.87 -13.44
C ASP A 183 -7.25 9.29 -13.33
N LEU A 184 -7.59 8.41 -14.27
CA LEU A 184 -8.83 7.65 -14.20
C LEU A 184 -8.66 6.53 -13.20
N VAL A 185 -9.47 6.56 -12.13
CA VAL A 185 -9.47 5.51 -11.12
C VAL A 185 -10.89 5.12 -10.72
N ASP A 186 -11.10 3.83 -10.51
CA ASP A 186 -12.20 3.30 -9.72
C ASP A 186 -11.68 3.00 -8.31
N LEU A 187 -12.49 3.30 -7.33
CA LEU A 187 -12.25 2.89 -5.96
C LEU A 187 -12.79 1.47 -5.77
N TRP A 188 -11.95 0.58 -5.33
CA TRP A 188 -12.32 -0.74 -4.85
C TRP A 188 -12.17 -0.75 -3.33
N GLY A 189 -12.99 -1.49 -2.61
CA GLY A 189 -12.84 -1.46 -1.16
C GLY A 189 -13.74 -2.43 -0.44
N GLN A 190 -13.51 -2.49 0.89
CA GLN A 190 -14.27 -3.28 1.84
C GLN A 190 -14.11 -2.72 3.25
N SER A 191 -15.07 -3.02 4.12
CA SER A 191 -14.98 -2.72 5.54
C SER A 191 -14.15 -3.76 6.28
N ARG A 192 -13.72 -3.40 7.52
CA ARG A 192 -13.05 -4.32 8.43
C ARG A 192 -13.92 -5.54 8.78
N ASP A 193 -15.23 -5.35 8.92
CA ASP A 193 -16.13 -6.43 9.26
C ASP A 193 -16.27 -7.42 8.08
N GLU A 194 -16.47 -6.92 6.85
CA GLU A 194 -16.45 -7.74 5.63
C GLU A 194 -15.13 -8.52 5.46
N TRP A 195 -14.01 -7.87 5.80
CA TRP A 195 -12.69 -8.51 5.80
C TRP A 195 -12.62 -9.65 6.80
N ARG A 196 -13.00 -9.41 8.06
CA ARG A 196 -12.95 -10.41 9.14
C ARG A 196 -13.80 -11.63 8.86
N GLU A 197 -15.01 -11.44 8.34
CA GLU A 197 -15.91 -12.53 7.93
C GLU A 197 -15.27 -13.44 6.88
N ARG A 198 -14.51 -12.85 5.97
CA ARG A 198 -13.88 -13.57 4.84
C ARG A 198 -12.47 -14.05 5.15
N ARG A 199 -11.80 -13.45 6.13
CA ARG A 199 -10.34 -13.65 6.36
C ARG A 199 -9.93 -15.12 6.48
N GLY A 200 -10.74 -15.94 7.13
CA GLY A 200 -10.49 -17.37 7.28
C GLY A 200 -10.61 -18.20 5.99
N GLN A 201 -11.19 -17.63 4.92
CA GLN A 201 -11.34 -18.27 3.61
C GLN A 201 -10.25 -17.84 2.61
N LEU A 202 -9.48 -16.81 2.96
CA LEU A 202 -8.36 -16.35 2.12
C LEU A 202 -7.20 -17.33 2.22
N PRO A 203 -6.51 -17.61 1.12
CA PRO A 203 -5.38 -18.53 1.14
C PRO A 203 -4.27 -17.97 2.03
N ILE A 204 -4.10 -18.57 3.19
CA ILE A 204 -2.85 -18.50 3.95
C ILE A 204 -2.00 -19.60 3.33
N GLU A 205 -1.17 -19.27 2.37
CA GLU A 205 -0.11 -20.20 1.98
C GLU A 205 0.82 -20.35 3.21
N GLN A 206 0.69 -21.50 3.86
CA GLN A 206 1.57 -21.94 4.96
C GLN A 206 2.95 -22.26 4.43
#